data_2372b9f2bc53fab8cc8c68fad2defedf
#
_entry.id   2372b9f2bc53fab8cc8c68fad2defedf
#
_cell.length_a   1.000
_cell.length_b   1.000
_cell.length_c   1.000
_cell.angle_alpha   90.00
_cell.angle_beta   90.00
_cell.angle_gamma   90.00
#
_symmetry.space_group_name_H-M   'P 1'
#
loop_
_entity.id
_entity.type
_entity.pdbx_description
1 polymer ?
#
loop_
_entity_poly.entity_id
_entity_poly.type
_entity_poly.pdbx_seq_one_letter_code
_entity_poly.pdbx_strand_id
1 'polypeptide(L)'
;MGTVAAPGSTSALAEQLREQEQRQQDLAAGRARDRADERAPALGGLDGDDIAAVNDPLRVARRLDRVSRYLTGRDPDSVPSDAPPAALVADAAARLALPQAPEVLLERVINQPDFLAVRYLEGGHVAQRTVGRIVIRGADGKVAGYGTGFLVSAHLLLTNHHVLPSAQVAAASVLELDFQRSLAGSLLPVVELALAPDRFFVADPTLDFALVEVAGA
;
A
#
# COMPACT_ATOMS: atom_id res chain seq x y z
N MET A 1 -10.73 14.85 -30.91
CA MET A 1 -9.26 15.09 -31.07
C MET A 1 -8.84 15.97 -29.90
N GLY A 2 -8.42 15.38 -28.80
CA GLY A 2 -7.89 16.10 -27.65
C GLY A 2 -6.43 16.44 -27.90
N THR A 3 -6.10 17.70 -27.84
CA THR A 3 -4.73 18.22 -27.98
C THR A 3 -3.92 17.74 -26.76
N VAL A 4 -3.01 16.78 -26.96
CA VAL A 4 -2.03 16.38 -25.95
C VAL A 4 -1.04 17.54 -25.81
N ALA A 5 -1.04 18.19 -24.64
CA ALA A 5 -0.08 19.24 -24.35
C ALA A 5 1.36 18.67 -24.42
N ALA A 6 2.25 19.38 -25.07
CA ALA A 6 3.67 19.02 -25.17
C ALA A 6 4.27 18.92 -23.75
N PRO A 7 5.19 17.97 -23.49
CA PRO A 7 5.83 17.84 -22.20
C PRO A 7 6.61 19.11 -21.88
N GLY A 8 6.28 19.73 -20.75
CA GLY A 8 6.94 20.92 -20.25
C GLY A 8 8.42 20.66 -19.92
N SER A 9 9.16 21.74 -19.71
CA SER A 9 10.55 21.66 -19.25
C SER A 9 10.63 20.87 -17.93
N THR A 10 11.79 20.29 -17.60
CA THR A 10 12.03 19.56 -16.34
C THR A 10 11.59 20.37 -15.11
N SER A 11 11.76 21.68 -15.14
CA SER A 11 11.33 22.58 -14.06
C SER A 11 9.82 22.58 -13.89
N ALA A 12 9.06 22.65 -14.99
CA ALA A 12 7.59 22.61 -14.95
C ALA A 12 7.08 21.24 -14.47
N LEU A 13 7.71 20.17 -14.89
CA LEU A 13 7.37 18.83 -14.41
C LEU A 13 7.66 18.67 -12.92
N ALA A 14 8.82 19.14 -12.44
CA ALA A 14 9.19 19.08 -11.04
C ALA A 14 8.23 19.92 -10.16
N GLU A 15 7.71 21.02 -10.68
CA GLU A 15 6.70 21.84 -10.00
C GLU A 15 5.35 21.10 -9.94
N GLN A 16 4.91 20.53 -11.05
CA GLN A 16 3.68 19.71 -11.09
C GLN A 16 3.74 18.52 -10.12
N LEU A 17 4.88 17.83 -10.05
CA LEU A 17 5.06 16.70 -9.13
C LEU A 17 4.94 17.16 -7.66
N ARG A 18 5.56 18.29 -7.29
CA ARG A 18 5.44 18.84 -5.94
C ARG A 18 4.01 19.24 -5.59
N GLU A 19 3.30 19.88 -6.53
CA GLU A 19 1.90 20.23 -6.31
C GLU A 19 0.99 19.02 -6.15
N GLN A 20 1.26 17.93 -6.90
CA GLN A 20 0.51 16.69 -6.76
C GLN A 20 0.82 16.00 -5.43
N GLU A 21 2.10 15.95 -5.05
CA GLU A 21 2.51 15.42 -3.75
C GLU A 21 1.86 16.20 -2.60
N GLN A 22 1.88 17.53 -2.66
CA GLN A 22 1.24 18.36 -1.63
C GLN A 22 -0.27 18.10 -1.53
N ARG A 23 -0.95 17.98 -2.68
CA ARG A 23 -2.39 17.64 -2.69
C ARG A 23 -2.66 16.28 -2.06
N GLN A 24 -1.83 15.28 -2.33
CA GLN A 24 -1.97 13.95 -1.72
C GLN A 24 -1.70 13.98 -0.21
N GLN A 25 -0.71 14.75 0.22
CA GLN A 25 -0.44 14.97 1.65
C GLN A 25 -1.63 15.62 2.36
N ASP A 26 -2.24 16.64 1.76
CA ASP A 26 -3.39 17.33 2.32
C ASP A 26 -4.61 16.40 2.42
N LEU A 27 -4.87 15.59 1.39
CA LEU A 27 -5.92 14.56 1.41
C LEU A 27 -5.65 13.48 2.46
N ALA A 28 -4.41 13.04 2.60
CA ALA A 28 -4.03 12.06 3.62
C ALA A 28 -4.18 12.63 5.04
N ALA A 29 -3.80 13.89 5.23
CA ALA A 29 -3.98 14.59 6.51
C ALA A 29 -5.47 14.77 6.85
N GLY A 30 -6.32 15.08 5.87
CA GLY A 30 -7.78 15.11 6.02
C GLY A 30 -8.31 13.76 6.52
N ARG A 31 -8.04 12.69 5.79
CA ARG A 31 -8.43 11.32 6.17
C ARG A 31 -7.90 10.88 7.54
N ALA A 32 -6.72 11.38 7.93
CA ALA A 32 -6.17 11.07 9.26
C ALA A 32 -6.92 11.80 10.37
N ARG A 33 -7.33 13.06 10.15
CA ARG A 33 -8.16 13.82 11.10
C ARG A 33 -9.53 13.17 11.25
N ASP A 34 -10.22 12.87 10.14
CA ASP A 34 -11.54 12.22 10.17
C ASP A 34 -11.49 10.92 10.99
N ARG A 35 -10.46 10.10 10.77
CA ARG A 35 -10.25 8.87 11.55
C ARG A 35 -9.90 9.12 13.02
N ALA A 36 -9.21 10.21 13.32
CA ALA A 36 -8.91 10.59 14.70
C ALA A 36 -10.19 11.05 15.42
N ASP A 37 -11.02 11.85 14.75
CA ASP A 37 -12.30 12.31 15.28
C ASP A 37 -13.29 11.17 15.50
N GLU A 38 -13.35 10.20 14.56
CA GLU A 38 -14.13 8.96 14.74
C GLU A 38 -13.64 8.10 15.91
N ARG A 39 -12.35 8.15 16.25
CA ARG A 39 -11.76 7.38 17.36
C ARG A 39 -11.80 8.11 18.69
N ALA A 40 -11.89 9.43 18.70
CA ALA A 40 -11.82 10.23 19.91
C ALA A 40 -12.85 9.82 20.99
N PRO A 41 -14.14 9.52 20.63
CA PRO A 41 -15.11 9.03 21.62
C PRO A 41 -14.72 7.68 22.23
N ALA A 42 -14.11 6.78 21.42
CA ALA A 42 -13.66 5.47 21.89
C ALA A 42 -12.42 5.57 22.79
N LEU A 43 -11.51 6.52 22.52
CA LEU A 43 -10.33 6.75 23.35
C LEU A 43 -10.69 7.35 24.73
N GLY A 44 -11.75 8.16 24.81
CA GLY A 44 -12.27 8.66 26.08
C GLY A 44 -12.81 7.56 27.00
N GLY A 45 -13.19 6.41 26.46
CA GLY A 45 -13.59 5.22 27.23
C GLY A 45 -12.41 4.45 27.86
N LEU A 46 -11.17 4.68 27.40
CA LEU A 46 -9.97 4.04 27.94
C LEU A 46 -9.62 4.52 29.37
N ASP A 47 -9.95 5.78 29.69
CA ASP A 47 -9.74 6.34 31.04
C ASP A 47 -10.67 5.74 32.07
N GLY A 48 -11.68 4.93 31.68
CA GLY A 48 -12.70 4.34 32.51
C GLY A 48 -12.64 2.81 32.67
N ASP A 49 -11.53 2.13 32.34
CA ASP A 49 -11.39 0.66 32.37
C ASP A 49 -12.36 -0.14 31.46
N ASP A 50 -13.11 0.54 30.59
CA ASP A 50 -14.04 -0.13 29.68
C ASP A 50 -13.37 -0.39 28.30
N ILE A 51 -12.46 -1.36 28.28
CA ILE A 51 -11.76 -1.81 27.03
C ILE A 51 -12.77 -2.33 25.99
N ALA A 52 -13.94 -2.82 26.42
CA ALA A 52 -14.97 -3.31 25.50
C ALA A 52 -15.61 -2.16 24.70
N ALA A 53 -15.75 -0.97 25.28
CA ALA A 53 -16.28 0.21 24.60
C ALA A 53 -15.33 0.76 23.51
N VAL A 54 -14.03 0.47 23.60
CA VAL A 54 -13.02 0.94 22.66
C VAL A 54 -13.00 0.11 21.36
N ASN A 55 -13.39 -1.15 21.44
CA ASN A 55 -13.45 -2.07 20.31
C ASN A 55 -14.89 -2.23 19.84
N ASP A 56 -15.29 -1.49 18.81
CA ASP A 56 -16.57 -1.75 18.14
C ASP A 56 -16.66 -3.23 17.73
N PRO A 57 -17.59 -4.01 18.33
CA PRO A 57 -17.70 -5.45 18.08
C PRO A 57 -17.91 -5.79 16.60
N LEU A 58 -18.60 -4.94 15.85
CA LEU A 58 -18.84 -5.12 14.43
C LEU A 58 -17.55 -4.98 13.62
N ARG A 59 -16.70 -4.01 13.97
CA ARG A 59 -15.43 -3.78 13.32
C ARG A 59 -14.44 -4.93 13.55
N VAL A 60 -14.41 -5.45 14.78
CA VAL A 60 -13.59 -6.61 15.14
C VAL A 60 -14.09 -7.87 14.42
N ALA A 61 -15.41 -8.11 14.40
CA ALA A 61 -16.03 -9.24 13.71
C ALA A 61 -15.74 -9.23 12.20
N ARG A 62 -15.89 -8.09 11.54
CA ARG A 62 -15.54 -7.91 10.10
C ARG A 62 -14.06 -8.14 9.81
N ARG A 63 -13.18 -7.77 10.75
CA ARG A 63 -11.74 -8.00 10.60
C ARG A 63 -11.41 -9.48 10.71
N LEU A 64 -12.01 -10.19 11.69
CA LEU A 64 -11.89 -11.64 11.84
C LEU A 64 -12.40 -12.40 10.62
N ASP A 65 -13.56 -12.01 10.10
CA ASP A 65 -14.15 -12.60 8.91
C ASP A 65 -13.22 -12.46 7.69
N ARG A 66 -12.68 -11.27 7.43
CA ARG A 66 -11.70 -11.06 6.35
C ARG A 66 -10.46 -11.93 6.51
N VAL A 67 -9.86 -11.97 7.70
CA VAL A 67 -8.68 -12.78 7.97
C VAL A 67 -8.97 -14.26 7.77
N SER A 68 -10.12 -14.76 8.23
CA SER A 68 -10.49 -16.16 8.06
C SER A 68 -10.69 -16.52 6.59
N ARG A 69 -11.29 -15.66 5.78
CA ARG A 69 -11.45 -15.84 4.33
C ARG A 69 -10.12 -15.85 3.61
N TYR A 70 -9.24 -14.93 3.94
CA TYR A 70 -7.89 -14.89 3.39
C TYR A 70 -7.11 -16.19 3.69
N LEU A 71 -7.13 -16.67 4.94
CA LEU A 71 -6.43 -17.87 5.35
C LEU A 71 -7.04 -19.17 4.74
N THR A 72 -8.32 -19.16 4.40
CA THR A 72 -9.01 -20.31 3.79
C THR A 72 -9.08 -20.24 2.26
N GLY A 73 -8.46 -19.23 1.64
CA GLY A 73 -8.44 -19.03 0.18
C GLY A 73 -9.81 -18.66 -0.42
N ARG A 74 -10.74 -18.14 0.38
CA ARG A 74 -12.03 -17.64 -0.09
C ARG A 74 -11.94 -16.15 -0.41
N ASP A 75 -12.78 -15.71 -1.37
CA ASP A 75 -12.86 -14.30 -1.79
C ASP A 75 -13.18 -13.40 -0.59
N PRO A 76 -12.30 -12.45 -0.24
CA PRO A 76 -12.52 -11.52 0.87
C PRO A 76 -13.72 -10.58 0.65
N ASP A 77 -14.14 -10.34 -0.59
CA ASP A 77 -15.21 -9.38 -0.93
C ASP A 77 -16.62 -9.98 -0.87
N SER A 78 -16.76 -11.29 -0.64
CA SER A 78 -18.05 -11.98 -0.56
C SER A 78 -18.78 -11.85 0.80
N VAL A 79 -18.49 -10.81 1.61
CA VAL A 79 -19.13 -10.62 2.93
C VAL A 79 -20.49 -9.92 2.76
N PRO A 80 -21.61 -10.49 3.26
CA PRO A 80 -22.83 -9.74 3.42
C PRO A 80 -22.58 -8.59 4.42
N SER A 81 -22.80 -7.35 3.97
CA SER A 81 -22.53 -6.15 4.79
C SER A 81 -23.39 -6.05 6.06
N ASP A 82 -24.46 -6.83 6.15
CA ASP A 82 -25.55 -6.68 7.11
C ASP A 82 -25.58 -7.78 8.20
N ALA A 83 -24.61 -8.71 8.19
CA ALA A 83 -24.57 -9.77 9.17
C ALA A 83 -24.24 -9.23 10.58
N PRO A 84 -24.97 -9.65 11.63
CA PRO A 84 -24.65 -9.24 13.01
C PRO A 84 -23.27 -9.74 13.44
N PRO A 85 -22.55 -9.03 14.32
CA PRO A 85 -21.18 -9.37 14.74
C PRO A 85 -21.01 -10.82 15.20
N ALA A 86 -21.95 -11.32 15.98
CA ALA A 86 -21.91 -12.70 16.49
C ALA A 86 -21.97 -13.76 15.38
N ALA A 87 -22.73 -13.50 14.32
CA ALA A 87 -22.80 -14.40 13.15
C ALA A 87 -21.49 -14.41 12.36
N LEU A 88 -20.85 -13.26 12.19
CA LEU A 88 -19.56 -13.14 11.51
C LEU A 88 -18.44 -13.87 12.28
N VAL A 89 -18.45 -13.73 13.61
CA VAL A 89 -17.48 -14.41 14.50
C VAL A 89 -17.70 -15.92 14.47
N ALA A 90 -18.96 -16.39 14.57
CA ALA A 90 -19.29 -17.82 14.53
C ALA A 90 -18.89 -18.47 13.19
N ASP A 91 -19.16 -17.81 12.07
CA ASP A 91 -18.77 -18.28 10.73
C ASP A 91 -17.25 -18.29 10.53
N ALA A 92 -16.54 -17.27 11.04
CA ALA A 92 -15.08 -17.24 11.04
C ALA A 92 -14.48 -18.36 11.90
N ALA A 93 -15.04 -18.62 13.08
CA ALA A 93 -14.62 -19.71 13.96
C ALA A 93 -14.82 -21.09 13.31
N ALA A 94 -15.97 -21.30 12.67
CA ALA A 94 -16.26 -22.54 11.95
C ALA A 94 -15.29 -22.77 10.78
N ARG A 95 -14.96 -21.72 10.02
CA ARG A 95 -13.99 -21.79 8.90
C ARG A 95 -12.58 -22.12 9.37
N LEU A 96 -12.18 -21.60 10.53
CA LEU A 96 -10.86 -21.85 11.11
C LEU A 96 -10.80 -23.12 11.96
N ALA A 97 -11.90 -23.87 12.05
CA ALA A 97 -12.05 -25.08 12.86
C ALA A 97 -11.61 -24.87 14.33
N LEU A 98 -11.94 -23.70 14.88
CA LEU A 98 -11.53 -23.33 16.24
C LEU A 98 -12.52 -23.89 17.27
N PRO A 99 -12.05 -24.66 18.28
CA PRO A 99 -12.90 -25.39 19.22
C PRO A 99 -13.47 -24.53 20.36
N GLN A 100 -13.36 -23.20 20.32
CA GLN A 100 -13.65 -22.31 21.44
C GLN A 100 -14.77 -21.30 21.15
N ALA A 101 -15.43 -20.85 22.20
CA ALA A 101 -16.48 -19.85 22.14
C ALA A 101 -16.00 -18.51 21.54
N PRO A 102 -16.90 -17.75 20.89
CA PRO A 102 -16.56 -16.48 20.20
C PRO A 102 -15.83 -15.46 21.09
N GLU A 103 -16.17 -15.39 22.36
CA GLU A 103 -15.58 -14.45 23.33
C GLU A 103 -14.09 -14.73 23.56
N VAL A 104 -13.70 -16.01 23.65
CA VAL A 104 -12.30 -16.44 23.85
C VAL A 104 -11.46 -16.19 22.60
N LEU A 105 -12.08 -16.22 21.41
CA LEU A 105 -11.43 -15.88 20.16
C LEU A 105 -11.06 -14.40 20.06
N LEU A 106 -11.93 -13.51 20.53
CA LEU A 106 -11.67 -12.09 20.57
C LEU A 106 -10.50 -11.76 21.51
N GLU A 107 -10.44 -12.38 22.69
CA GLU A 107 -9.30 -12.23 23.60
C GLU A 107 -7.99 -12.78 23.05
N ARG A 108 -8.03 -13.92 22.37
CA ARG A 108 -6.81 -14.52 21.77
C ARG A 108 -6.25 -13.73 20.60
N VAL A 109 -7.08 -13.07 19.81
CA VAL A 109 -6.64 -12.20 18.70
C VAL A 109 -6.03 -10.91 19.25
N ILE A 110 -6.47 -10.44 20.42
CA ILE A 110 -5.90 -9.26 21.09
C ILE A 110 -4.57 -9.59 21.78
N ASN A 111 -4.42 -10.80 22.30
CA ASN A 111 -3.26 -11.25 23.06
C ASN A 111 -2.28 -12.15 22.27
N GLN A 112 -2.27 -12.08 20.96
CA GLN A 112 -1.19 -12.75 20.20
C GLN A 112 0.15 -12.08 20.52
N PRO A 113 1.19 -12.84 20.88
CA PRO A 113 2.50 -12.27 21.13
C PRO A 113 2.99 -11.57 19.87
N ASP A 114 3.47 -10.34 20.00
CA ASP A 114 4.09 -9.53 18.93
C ASP A 114 5.44 -10.10 18.45
N PHE A 115 5.72 -11.35 18.75
CA PHE A 115 6.93 -12.03 18.32
C PHE A 115 6.83 -12.41 16.84
N LEU A 116 7.55 -11.68 16.00
CA LEU A 116 7.76 -12.05 14.61
C LEU A 116 8.74 -13.23 14.56
N ALA A 117 8.36 -14.31 13.86
CA ALA A 117 9.27 -15.41 13.63
C ALA A 117 10.52 -14.93 12.87
N VAL A 118 11.71 -15.50 13.13
CA VAL A 118 12.99 -15.13 12.48
C VAL A 118 12.86 -15.16 10.95
N ARG A 119 12.05 -16.07 10.38
CA ARG A 119 11.73 -16.12 8.94
C ARG A 119 11.16 -14.81 8.37
N TYR A 120 10.64 -13.90 9.23
CA TYR A 120 10.19 -12.57 8.79
C TYR A 120 11.35 -11.76 8.21
N LEU A 121 12.54 -11.87 8.78
CA LEU A 121 13.75 -11.21 8.28
C LEU A 121 14.15 -11.76 6.91
N GLU A 122 14.06 -13.08 6.72
CA GLU A 122 14.33 -13.72 5.43
C GLU A 122 13.29 -13.27 4.38
N GLY A 123 11.99 -13.28 4.74
CA GLY A 123 10.92 -12.76 3.88
C GLY A 123 11.10 -11.29 3.54
N GLY A 124 11.50 -10.47 4.51
CA GLY A 124 11.83 -9.06 4.30
C GLY A 124 13.01 -8.88 3.34
N HIS A 125 14.03 -9.72 3.46
CA HIS A 125 15.18 -9.70 2.57
C HIS A 125 14.85 -10.07 1.11
N VAL A 126 13.90 -10.96 0.90
CA VAL A 126 13.36 -11.27 -0.44
C VAL A 126 12.51 -10.11 -0.96
N ALA A 127 11.58 -9.61 -0.13
CA ALA A 127 10.67 -8.53 -0.52
C ALA A 127 11.39 -7.22 -0.85
N GLN A 128 12.46 -6.86 -0.14
CA GLN A 128 13.20 -5.63 -0.40
C GLN A 128 13.72 -5.52 -1.85
N ARG A 129 14.04 -6.66 -2.48
CA ARG A 129 14.54 -6.70 -3.87
C ARG A 129 13.48 -6.34 -4.91
N THR A 130 12.22 -6.34 -4.54
CA THR A 130 11.11 -5.90 -5.40
C THR A 130 10.84 -4.41 -5.28
N VAL A 131 11.39 -3.75 -4.27
CA VAL A 131 11.22 -2.31 -4.05
C VAL A 131 12.36 -1.54 -4.70
N GLY A 132 12.03 -0.52 -5.48
CA GLY A 132 13.02 0.28 -6.18
C GLY A 132 12.77 1.77 -6.11
N ARG A 133 13.81 2.53 -6.42
CA ARG A 133 13.75 3.97 -6.61
C ARG A 133 13.40 4.27 -8.06
N ILE A 134 12.41 5.12 -8.29
CA ILE A 134 12.08 5.63 -9.61
C ILE A 134 12.81 6.97 -9.79
N VAL A 135 13.65 7.05 -10.82
CA VAL A 135 14.30 8.30 -11.25
C VAL A 135 13.40 8.95 -12.29
N ILE A 136 12.68 10.00 -11.87
CA ILE A 136 11.73 10.69 -12.74
C ILE A 136 12.50 11.69 -13.60
N ARG A 137 12.35 11.59 -14.92
CA ARG A 137 13.01 12.48 -15.87
C ARG A 137 12.01 13.31 -16.64
N GLY A 138 12.37 14.56 -16.92
CA GLY A 138 11.64 15.40 -17.84
C GLY A 138 11.93 15.06 -19.30
N ALA A 139 11.21 15.70 -20.22
CA ALA A 139 11.40 15.54 -21.66
C ALA A 139 12.82 15.95 -22.15
N ASP A 140 13.53 16.78 -21.37
CA ASP A 140 14.90 17.20 -21.60
C ASP A 140 15.94 16.19 -21.03
N GLY A 141 15.50 15.04 -20.52
CA GLY A 141 16.33 13.99 -19.94
C GLY A 141 16.88 14.28 -18.55
N LYS A 142 16.64 15.49 -18.00
CA LYS A 142 17.11 15.85 -16.66
C LYS A 142 16.26 15.23 -15.60
N VAL A 143 16.86 14.96 -14.43
CA VAL A 143 16.14 14.44 -13.27
C VAL A 143 15.24 15.54 -12.70
N ALA A 144 13.92 15.25 -12.67
CA ALA A 144 12.89 16.13 -12.11
C ALA A 144 12.58 15.78 -10.65
N GLY A 145 12.79 14.52 -10.26
CA GLY A 145 12.52 14.04 -8.90
C GLY A 145 12.79 12.55 -8.75
N TYR A 146 12.44 12.03 -7.59
CA TYR A 146 12.54 10.62 -7.26
C TYR A 146 11.23 10.15 -6.65
N GLY A 147 10.90 8.87 -6.89
CA GLY A 147 9.77 8.21 -6.28
C GLY A 147 10.17 6.80 -5.82
N THR A 148 9.23 6.11 -5.19
CA THR A 148 9.37 4.71 -4.83
C THR A 148 8.30 3.91 -5.54
N GLY A 149 8.66 2.71 -6.00
CA GLY A 149 7.73 1.74 -6.54
C GLY A 149 8.14 0.33 -6.16
N PHE A 150 7.26 -0.63 -6.41
CA PHE A 150 7.56 -2.03 -6.15
C PHE A 150 6.97 -2.92 -7.25
N LEU A 151 7.69 -3.98 -7.55
CA LEU A 151 7.26 -4.97 -8.52
C LEU A 151 6.14 -5.84 -7.91
N VAL A 152 4.97 -5.83 -8.54
CA VAL A 152 3.83 -6.69 -8.20
C VAL A 152 3.81 -7.99 -9.00
N SER A 153 4.63 -8.05 -10.05
CA SER A 153 4.96 -9.27 -10.81
C SER A 153 6.36 -9.11 -11.41
N ALA A 154 6.84 -10.12 -12.16
CA ALA A 154 8.13 -10.04 -12.84
C ALA A 154 8.21 -8.86 -13.85
N HIS A 155 7.08 -8.38 -14.35
CA HIS A 155 7.01 -7.38 -15.42
C HIS A 155 6.21 -6.13 -15.07
N LEU A 156 5.59 -6.03 -13.88
CA LEU A 156 4.72 -4.92 -13.53
C LEU A 156 5.22 -4.19 -12.28
N LEU A 157 5.42 -2.89 -12.43
CA LEU A 157 5.77 -1.95 -11.38
C LEU A 157 4.51 -1.21 -10.94
N LEU A 158 4.23 -1.20 -9.64
CA LEU A 158 3.21 -0.37 -9.01
C LEU A 158 3.88 0.80 -8.28
N THR A 159 3.38 2.00 -8.50
CA THR A 159 3.78 3.23 -7.82
C THR A 159 2.58 4.17 -7.68
N ASN A 160 2.77 5.35 -7.14
CA ASN A 160 1.73 6.36 -7.06
C ASN A 160 1.55 7.12 -8.37
N HIS A 161 0.32 7.59 -8.64
CA HIS A 161 0.03 8.44 -9.80
C HIS A 161 0.85 9.74 -9.77
N HIS A 162 1.01 10.36 -8.59
CA HIS A 162 1.82 11.58 -8.48
C HIS A 162 3.31 11.38 -8.79
N VAL A 163 3.81 10.12 -8.78
CA VAL A 163 5.18 9.77 -9.21
C VAL A 163 5.25 9.59 -10.73
N LEU A 164 4.32 8.83 -11.30
CA LEU A 164 4.21 8.59 -12.75
C LEU A 164 2.83 9.00 -13.28
N PRO A 165 2.58 10.30 -13.48
CA PRO A 165 1.25 10.79 -13.84
C PRO A 165 0.82 10.50 -15.28
N SER A 166 1.73 10.07 -16.13
CA SER A 166 1.43 9.78 -17.54
C SER A 166 2.42 8.78 -18.16
N ALA A 167 1.99 8.16 -19.24
CA ALA A 167 2.85 7.26 -20.02
C ALA A 167 4.11 7.98 -20.54
N GLN A 168 4.02 9.28 -20.89
CA GLN A 168 5.18 10.05 -21.35
C GLN A 168 6.23 10.21 -20.24
N VAL A 169 5.81 10.51 -19.02
CA VAL A 169 6.70 10.61 -17.85
C VAL A 169 7.29 9.24 -17.53
N ALA A 170 6.48 8.18 -17.58
CA ALA A 170 6.95 6.82 -17.36
C ALA A 170 8.01 6.42 -18.39
N ALA A 171 7.80 6.70 -19.69
CA ALA A 171 8.75 6.38 -20.76
C ALA A 171 10.12 7.06 -20.59
N ALA A 172 10.15 8.23 -19.98
CA ALA A 172 11.40 8.96 -19.73
C ALA A 172 12.10 8.53 -18.42
N SER A 173 11.39 7.81 -17.55
CA SER A 173 11.83 7.45 -16.20
C SER A 173 12.49 6.07 -16.15
N VAL A 174 13.25 5.81 -15.09
CA VAL A 174 14.01 4.57 -14.90
C VAL A 174 13.73 4.04 -13.50
N LEU A 175 13.54 2.71 -13.38
CA LEU A 175 13.49 2.01 -12.11
C LEU A 175 14.89 1.52 -11.72
N GLU A 176 15.34 1.87 -10.53
CA GLU A 176 16.59 1.40 -9.94
C GLU A 176 16.27 0.44 -8.77
N LEU A 177 16.57 -0.84 -8.97
CA LEU A 177 16.50 -1.86 -7.92
C LEU A 177 17.85 -1.97 -7.20
N ASP A 178 17.83 -2.51 -5.99
CA ASP A 178 19.01 -2.69 -5.13
C ASP A 178 19.77 -1.36 -4.82
N PHE A 179 19.09 -0.21 -4.93
CA PHE A 179 19.67 1.09 -4.55
C PHE A 179 19.79 1.18 -3.02
N GLN A 180 20.78 0.51 -2.48
CA GLN A 180 21.01 0.41 -1.03
C GLN A 180 22.51 0.37 -0.69
N ARG A 181 22.82 0.62 0.57
CA ARG A 181 24.18 0.52 1.08
C ARG A 181 24.39 -0.79 1.82
N SER A 182 25.59 -1.33 1.68
CA SER A 182 26.06 -2.46 2.50
C SER A 182 26.21 -2.05 3.97
N LEU A 183 26.38 -3.01 4.85
CA LEU A 183 26.70 -2.75 6.27
C LEU A 183 27.97 -1.92 6.45
N ALA A 184 28.91 -1.98 5.49
CA ALA A 184 30.13 -1.16 5.47
C ALA A 184 29.91 0.26 4.90
N GLY A 185 28.66 0.62 4.54
CA GLY A 185 28.29 1.93 4.00
C GLY A 185 28.56 2.12 2.50
N SER A 186 29.12 1.14 1.79
CA SER A 186 29.32 1.18 0.34
C SER A 186 28.04 0.98 -0.41
N LEU A 187 27.82 1.73 -1.51
CA LEU A 187 26.68 1.52 -2.39
C LEU A 187 26.80 0.13 -3.05
N LEU A 188 25.71 -0.63 -3.04
CA LEU A 188 25.61 -1.90 -3.76
C LEU A 188 25.45 -1.66 -5.28
N PRO A 189 25.75 -2.66 -6.13
CA PRO A 189 25.44 -2.56 -7.56
C PRO A 189 23.93 -2.33 -7.76
N VAL A 190 23.60 -1.28 -8.51
CA VAL A 190 22.23 -0.91 -8.83
C VAL A 190 21.83 -1.59 -10.12
N VAL A 191 20.61 -2.13 -10.18
CA VAL A 191 20.01 -2.68 -11.39
C VAL A 191 19.05 -1.65 -11.95
N GLU A 192 19.36 -1.09 -13.11
CA GLU A 192 18.53 -0.12 -13.83
C GLU A 192 17.63 -0.84 -14.84
N LEU A 193 16.33 -0.57 -14.76
CA LEU A 193 15.30 -1.12 -15.65
C LEU A 193 14.52 0.03 -16.29
N ALA A 194 14.41 0.02 -17.62
CA ALA A 194 13.56 0.96 -18.33
C ALA A 194 12.09 0.59 -18.13
N LEU A 195 11.21 1.59 -18.17
CA LEU A 195 9.77 1.38 -18.17
C LEU A 195 9.25 1.32 -19.60
N ALA A 196 8.26 0.47 -19.85
CA ALA A 196 7.64 0.22 -21.16
C ALA A 196 6.13 0.55 -21.14
N PRO A 197 5.76 1.83 -20.96
CA PRO A 197 4.36 2.24 -20.88
C PRO A 197 3.60 2.10 -22.20
N ASP A 198 4.29 1.92 -23.31
CA ASP A 198 3.74 1.57 -24.62
C ASP A 198 3.15 0.15 -24.65
N ARG A 199 3.64 -0.75 -23.79
CA ARG A 199 3.11 -2.10 -23.65
C ARG A 199 1.97 -2.15 -22.64
N PHE A 200 2.18 -1.53 -21.48
CA PHE A 200 1.14 -1.45 -20.45
C PHE A 200 1.34 -0.24 -19.54
N PHE A 201 0.28 0.58 -19.44
CA PHE A 201 0.21 1.69 -18.49
C PHE A 201 -1.23 1.93 -18.07
N VAL A 202 -1.51 1.89 -16.77
CA VAL A 202 -2.79 2.28 -16.17
C VAL A 202 -2.50 3.17 -14.97
N ALA A 203 -3.22 4.28 -14.84
CA ALA A 203 -3.08 5.18 -13.71
C ALA A 203 -4.43 5.79 -13.32
N ASP A 204 -4.63 5.99 -12.03
CA ASP A 204 -5.81 6.64 -11.48
C ASP A 204 -5.39 7.75 -10.49
N PRO A 205 -5.73 9.02 -10.80
CA PRO A 205 -5.37 10.14 -9.92
C PRO A 205 -6.20 10.18 -8.63
N THR A 206 -7.38 9.57 -8.60
CA THR A 206 -8.27 9.56 -7.43
C THR A 206 -7.78 8.56 -6.39
N LEU A 207 -7.37 7.38 -6.86
CA LEU A 207 -6.79 6.33 -6.02
C LEU A 207 -5.28 6.49 -5.84
N ASP A 208 -4.66 7.45 -6.54
CA ASP A 208 -3.24 7.76 -6.52
C ASP A 208 -2.35 6.53 -6.80
N PHE A 209 -2.67 5.77 -7.86
CA PHE A 209 -1.79 4.70 -8.31
C PHE A 209 -1.42 4.82 -9.80
N ALA A 210 -0.28 4.27 -10.15
CA ALA A 210 0.14 4.00 -11.51
C ALA A 210 0.74 2.58 -11.58
N LEU A 211 0.35 1.83 -12.60
CA LEU A 211 0.85 0.49 -12.90
C LEU A 211 1.44 0.51 -14.31
N VAL A 212 2.70 0.10 -14.43
CA VAL A 212 3.45 0.18 -15.69
C VAL A 212 4.27 -1.08 -15.92
N GLU A 213 4.40 -1.50 -17.17
CA GLU A 213 5.30 -2.60 -17.55
C GLU A 213 6.77 -2.17 -17.46
N VAL A 214 7.62 -3.09 -17.03
CA VAL A 214 9.08 -2.94 -16.95
C VAL A 214 9.72 -3.67 -18.12
N ALA A 215 10.58 -2.99 -18.86
CA ALA A 215 11.26 -3.56 -20.01
C ALA A 215 12.38 -4.51 -19.56
N GLY A 216 12.43 -5.70 -20.17
CA GLY A 216 13.58 -6.60 -20.05
C GLY A 216 13.68 -7.43 -18.78
N ALA A 217 12.53 -7.71 -18.13
CA ALA A 217 12.49 -8.73 -17.09
C ALA A 217 12.25 -10.13 -17.71
#